data_b72b3340f2d1c39fae189631bf927ed0
#
_entry.id   b72b3340f2d1c39fae189631bf927ed0
#
_cell.length_a   1.000
_cell.length_b   1.000
_cell.length_c   1.000
_cell.angle_alpha   90.00
_cell.angle_beta   90.00
_cell.angle_gamma   90.00
#
_symmetry.space_group_name_H-M   'P 1'
#
loop_
_entity.id
_entity.type
_entity.pdbx_description
1 polymer ?
#
loop_
_entity_poly.entity_id
_entity_poly.type
_entity_poly.pdbx_seq_one_letter_code
_entity_poly.pdbx_strand_id
1 'polypeptide(L)'
;MAANDYLMRQIEDMARFLGKVLFVKTEETIPLFDEQGNVLESGLLYKRLCAMLEEGDANSAENLLFDEVEAHPDPAYLQVAVQFYADLQHWTDAALEAADFSRQEVLDGLAAVKELYQKAKE
;
A
#
# COMPACT_ATOMS: atom_id res chain seq x y z
N MET A 1 17.70 15.59 5.44
CA MET A 1 18.15 15.90 4.08
C MET A 1 17.00 16.43 3.25
N ALA A 2 17.26 17.53 2.53
CA ALA A 2 16.21 18.22 1.79
C ALA A 2 15.53 17.33 0.73
N ALA A 3 16.30 16.50 0.04
CA ALA A 3 15.77 15.62 -0.99
C ALA A 3 14.82 14.55 -0.41
N ASN A 4 15.17 14.02 0.77
CA ASN A 4 14.36 13.01 1.44
C ASN A 4 13.06 13.62 1.96
N ASP A 5 13.15 14.84 2.51
CA ASP A 5 11.97 15.53 3.02
C ASP A 5 10.98 15.85 1.90
N TYR A 6 11.50 16.25 0.75
CA TYR A 6 10.68 16.53 -0.42
C TYR A 6 9.94 15.26 -0.89
N LEU A 7 10.67 14.17 -0.98
CA LEU A 7 10.11 12.89 -1.41
C LEU A 7 9.06 12.37 -0.42
N MET A 8 9.35 12.47 0.88
CA MET A 8 8.38 12.07 1.91
C MET A 8 7.10 12.88 1.83
N ARG A 9 7.22 14.19 1.55
CA ARG A 9 6.05 15.04 1.38
C ARG A 9 5.23 14.63 0.16
N GLN A 10 5.88 14.30 -0.94
CA GLN A 10 5.19 13.81 -2.13
C GLN A 10 4.44 12.51 -1.86
N ILE A 11 5.03 11.61 -1.09
CA ILE A 11 4.40 10.35 -0.71
C ILE A 11 3.16 10.62 0.14
N GLU A 12 3.28 11.51 1.12
CA GLU A 12 2.15 11.87 1.98
C GLU A 12 1.01 12.53 1.17
N ASP A 13 1.36 13.41 0.24
CA ASP A 13 0.39 14.08 -0.61
C ASP A 13 -0.34 13.07 -1.51
N MET A 14 0.39 12.13 -2.09
CA MET A 14 -0.19 11.10 -2.93
C MET A 14 -1.11 10.18 -2.14
N ALA A 15 -0.69 9.76 -0.93
CA ALA A 15 -1.50 8.91 -0.07
C ALA A 15 -2.79 9.64 0.35
N ARG A 16 -2.69 10.92 0.67
CA ARG A 16 -3.85 11.73 1.03
C ARG A 16 -4.81 11.89 -0.16
N PHE A 17 -4.25 12.12 -1.34
CA PHE A 17 -5.04 12.22 -2.56
C PHE A 17 -5.82 10.93 -2.81
N LEU A 18 -5.12 9.79 -2.71
CA LEU A 18 -5.75 8.47 -2.90
C LEU A 18 -6.83 8.23 -1.86
N GLY A 19 -6.58 8.61 -0.61
CA GLY A 19 -7.57 8.50 0.44
C GLY A 19 -8.85 9.26 0.12
N LYS A 20 -8.73 10.45 -0.44
CA LYS A 20 -9.88 11.25 -0.84
C LYS A 20 -10.63 10.67 -2.04
N VAL A 21 -9.89 10.28 -3.06
CA VAL A 21 -10.47 9.81 -4.33
C VAL A 21 -11.11 8.45 -4.17
N LEU A 22 -10.48 7.58 -3.38
CA LEU A 22 -10.93 6.20 -3.17
C LEU A 22 -11.83 6.06 -1.94
N PHE A 23 -12.02 7.13 -1.17
CA PHE A 23 -12.72 7.10 0.11
C PHE A 23 -12.07 6.10 1.08
N VAL A 24 -10.74 5.96 0.98
CA VAL A 24 -9.95 5.05 1.81
C VAL A 24 -9.40 5.81 3.01
N LYS A 25 -9.56 5.24 4.20
CA LYS A 25 -8.98 5.80 5.41
C LYS A 25 -7.70 5.06 5.72
N THR A 26 -6.57 5.72 5.52
CA THR A 26 -5.25 5.10 5.64
C THR A 26 -4.86 4.71 7.06
N GLU A 27 -5.59 5.23 8.05
CA GLU A 27 -5.28 4.95 9.46
C GLU A 27 -6.21 3.91 10.08
N GLU A 28 -7.19 3.42 9.32
CA GLU A 28 -8.11 2.41 9.85
C GLU A 28 -7.51 1.01 9.69
N THR A 29 -7.78 0.17 10.69
CA THR A 29 -7.40 -1.23 10.64
C THR A 29 -8.16 -1.92 9.51
N ILE A 30 -7.44 -2.66 8.68
CA ILE A 30 -8.05 -3.43 7.60
C ILE A 30 -8.75 -4.63 8.21
N PRO A 31 -10.07 -4.79 7.99
CA PRO A 31 -10.81 -5.87 8.65
C PRO A 31 -10.46 -7.23 8.05
N LEU A 32 -10.38 -8.24 8.93
CA LEU A 32 -10.14 -9.63 8.52
C LEU A 32 -11.47 -10.38 8.32
N PHE A 33 -12.52 -9.94 9.00
CA PHE A 33 -13.83 -10.57 8.95
C PHE A 33 -14.92 -9.56 8.61
N ASP A 34 -15.94 -9.99 7.88
CA ASP A 34 -17.10 -9.16 7.62
C ASP A 34 -18.06 -9.20 8.83
N GLU A 35 -19.20 -8.53 8.72
CA GLU A 35 -20.18 -8.45 9.82
C GLU A 35 -20.80 -9.82 10.16
N GLN A 36 -20.80 -10.72 9.19
CA GLN A 36 -21.35 -12.07 9.38
C GLN A 36 -20.29 -13.07 9.86
N GLY A 37 -19.04 -12.62 10.07
CA GLY A 37 -17.95 -13.46 10.53
C GLY A 37 -17.22 -14.21 9.43
N ASN A 38 -17.51 -13.94 8.16
CA ASN A 38 -16.80 -14.55 7.05
C ASN A 38 -15.45 -13.86 6.83
N VAL A 39 -14.44 -14.64 6.48
CA VAL A 39 -13.09 -14.11 6.22
C VAL A 39 -13.09 -13.26 4.96
N LEU A 40 -12.48 -12.06 5.06
CA LEU A 40 -12.32 -11.17 3.92
C LEU A 40 -10.97 -11.46 3.26
N GLU A 41 -10.99 -11.74 1.95
CA GLU A 41 -9.78 -12.03 1.19
C GLU A 41 -8.80 -10.85 1.22
N SER A 42 -9.32 -9.62 1.18
CA SER A 42 -8.46 -8.43 1.27
C SER A 42 -7.74 -8.36 2.61
N GLY A 43 -8.40 -8.74 3.70
CA GLY A 43 -7.77 -8.80 5.02
C GLY A 43 -6.69 -9.87 5.09
N LEU A 44 -6.92 -11.02 4.47
CA LEU A 44 -5.91 -12.08 4.39
C LEU A 44 -4.71 -11.62 3.58
N LEU A 45 -4.93 -10.93 2.47
CA LEU A 45 -3.85 -10.37 1.66
C LEU A 45 -2.99 -9.44 2.51
N TYR A 46 -3.63 -8.52 3.22
CA TYR A 46 -2.90 -7.57 4.06
C TYR A 46 -2.04 -8.30 5.10
N LYS A 47 -2.61 -9.32 5.73
CA LYS A 47 -1.87 -10.11 6.72
C LYS A 47 -0.64 -10.78 6.11
N ARG A 48 -0.76 -11.32 4.91
CA ARG A 48 0.37 -11.93 4.20
C ARG A 48 1.44 -10.91 3.87
N LEU A 49 1.01 -9.73 3.42
CA LEU A 49 1.95 -8.64 3.10
C LEU A 49 2.72 -8.22 4.35
N CYS A 50 2.04 -8.07 5.48
CA CYS A 50 2.69 -7.71 6.74
C CYS A 50 3.72 -8.76 7.16
N ALA A 51 3.39 -10.05 7.01
CA ALA A 51 4.33 -11.13 7.34
C ALA A 51 5.57 -11.07 6.45
N MET A 52 5.40 -10.81 5.16
CA MET A 52 6.51 -10.67 4.22
C MET A 52 7.39 -9.47 4.57
N LEU A 53 6.77 -8.36 4.97
CA LEU A 53 7.50 -7.17 5.41
C LEU A 53 8.31 -7.44 6.68
N GLU A 54 7.75 -8.21 7.60
CA GLU A 54 8.48 -8.60 8.82
C GLU A 54 9.73 -9.42 8.50
N GLU A 55 9.70 -10.16 7.40
CA GLU A 55 10.86 -10.91 6.92
C GLU A 55 11.83 -10.05 6.12
N GLY A 56 11.49 -8.78 5.91
CA GLY A 56 12.32 -7.85 5.15
C GLY A 56 12.20 -8.00 3.65
N ASP A 57 11.16 -8.68 3.17
CA ASP A 57 10.98 -8.95 1.74
C ASP A 57 9.91 -8.03 1.14
N ALA A 58 10.24 -6.75 1.08
CA ALA A 58 9.32 -5.74 0.57
C ALA A 58 9.04 -5.91 -0.93
N ASN A 59 10.03 -6.34 -1.69
CA ASN A 59 9.87 -6.48 -3.14
C ASN A 59 8.90 -7.60 -3.52
N SER A 60 9.00 -8.76 -2.90
CA SER A 60 8.06 -9.85 -3.14
C SER A 60 6.66 -9.49 -2.65
N ALA A 61 6.58 -8.77 -1.53
CA ALA A 61 5.30 -8.30 -1.01
C ALA A 61 4.63 -7.37 -2.01
N GLU A 62 5.39 -6.44 -2.58
CA GLU A 62 4.85 -5.51 -3.58
C GLU A 62 4.37 -6.25 -4.83
N ASN A 63 5.12 -7.25 -5.29
CA ASN A 63 4.72 -8.04 -6.44
C ASN A 63 3.39 -8.76 -6.20
N LEU A 64 3.25 -9.37 -5.02
CA LEU A 64 2.01 -10.03 -4.65
C LEU A 64 0.85 -9.03 -4.58
N LEU A 65 1.11 -7.86 -3.99
CA LEU A 65 0.10 -6.82 -3.88
C LEU A 65 -0.44 -6.43 -5.26
N PHE A 66 0.45 -6.16 -6.21
CA PHE A 66 0.03 -5.73 -7.54
C PHE A 66 -0.71 -6.82 -8.31
N ASP A 67 -0.27 -8.08 -8.17
CA ASP A 67 -0.99 -9.20 -8.78
C ASP A 67 -2.44 -9.24 -8.30
N GLU A 68 -2.64 -9.07 -7.00
CA GLU A 68 -3.98 -9.15 -6.43
C GLU A 68 -4.82 -7.92 -6.74
N VAL A 69 -4.23 -6.73 -6.71
CA VAL A 69 -4.96 -5.49 -7.00
C VAL A 69 -5.37 -5.45 -8.48
N GLU A 70 -4.51 -5.92 -9.38
CA GLU A 70 -4.85 -5.99 -10.79
C GLU A 70 -6.00 -6.98 -11.05
N ALA A 71 -6.00 -8.09 -10.33
CA ALA A 71 -7.05 -9.10 -10.45
C ALA A 71 -8.36 -8.63 -9.82
N HIS A 72 -8.29 -7.81 -8.77
CA HIS A 72 -9.45 -7.35 -8.01
C HIS A 72 -9.36 -5.85 -7.74
N PRO A 73 -9.62 -4.99 -8.74
CA PRO A 73 -9.47 -3.52 -8.56
C PRO A 73 -10.67 -2.91 -7.84
N ASP A 74 -11.06 -3.49 -6.72
CA ASP A 74 -12.18 -3.00 -5.92
C ASP A 74 -11.66 -2.18 -4.71
N PRO A 75 -12.53 -1.40 -4.05
CA PRO A 75 -12.10 -0.52 -2.96
C PRO A 75 -11.39 -1.22 -1.82
N ALA A 76 -11.78 -2.46 -1.49
CA ALA A 76 -11.14 -3.18 -0.38
C ALA A 76 -9.68 -3.49 -0.67
N TYR A 77 -9.37 -3.95 -1.88
CA TYR A 77 -8.00 -4.25 -2.28
C TYR A 77 -7.18 -2.98 -2.45
N LEU A 78 -7.80 -1.90 -2.93
CA LEU A 78 -7.12 -0.62 -3.06
C LEU A 78 -6.77 -0.04 -1.69
N GLN A 79 -7.62 -0.26 -0.69
CA GLN A 79 -7.33 0.12 0.69
C GLN A 79 -6.09 -0.62 1.20
N VAL A 80 -5.98 -1.91 0.90
CA VAL A 80 -4.80 -2.70 1.27
C VAL A 80 -3.55 -2.11 0.64
N ALA A 81 -3.61 -1.72 -0.64
CA ALA A 81 -2.46 -1.14 -1.34
C ALA A 81 -2.02 0.16 -0.67
N VAL A 82 -2.95 1.06 -0.38
CA VAL A 82 -2.63 2.33 0.26
C VAL A 82 -2.01 2.11 1.64
N GLN A 83 -2.57 1.17 2.41
CA GLN A 83 -2.05 0.86 3.74
C GLN A 83 -0.66 0.23 3.68
N PHE A 84 -0.42 -0.63 2.69
CA PHE A 84 0.89 -1.24 2.49
C PHE A 84 1.97 -0.17 2.32
N TYR A 85 1.73 0.81 1.45
CA TYR A 85 2.70 1.87 1.23
C TYR A 85 2.80 2.83 2.43
N ALA A 86 1.71 3.05 3.15
CA ALA A 86 1.75 3.84 4.38
C ALA A 86 2.63 3.16 5.43
N ASP A 87 2.53 1.85 5.55
CA ASP A 87 3.38 1.08 6.48
C ASP A 87 4.85 1.23 6.12
N LEU A 88 5.19 1.12 4.82
CA LEU A 88 6.56 1.29 4.36
C LEU A 88 7.06 2.72 4.58
N GLN A 89 6.18 3.70 4.45
CA GLN A 89 6.54 5.10 4.67
C GLN A 89 7.01 5.36 6.11
N HIS A 90 6.51 4.59 7.07
CA HIS A 90 6.91 4.71 8.48
C HIS A 90 8.24 4.02 8.79
N TRP A 91 8.78 3.25 7.86
CA TRP A 91 10.07 2.61 8.05
C TRP A 91 11.20 3.64 8.03
N THR A 92 12.28 3.35 8.76
CA THR A 92 13.49 4.17 8.68
C THR A 92 14.16 3.96 7.32
N ASP A 93 15.00 4.93 6.92
CA ASP A 93 15.78 4.79 5.69
C ASP A 93 16.66 3.55 5.73
N ALA A 94 17.25 3.25 6.90
CA ALA A 94 18.09 2.08 7.07
C ALA A 94 17.30 0.77 6.88
N ALA A 95 16.07 0.72 7.40
CA ALA A 95 15.21 -0.47 7.24
C ALA A 95 14.81 -0.68 5.78
N LEU A 96 14.48 0.40 5.08
CA LEU A 96 14.15 0.31 3.65
C LEU A 96 15.35 -0.17 2.85
N GLU A 97 16.52 0.40 3.09
CA GLU A 97 17.74 -0.01 2.42
C GLU A 97 18.07 -1.48 2.66
N ALA A 98 17.89 -1.96 3.90
CA ALA A 98 18.11 -3.35 4.23
C ALA A 98 17.16 -4.29 3.49
N ALA A 99 15.97 -3.81 3.13
CA ALA A 99 14.99 -4.59 2.37
C ALA A 99 15.14 -4.38 0.86
N ASP A 100 16.18 -3.68 0.43
CA ASP A 100 16.42 -3.34 -0.97
C ASP A 100 15.23 -2.59 -1.58
N PHE A 101 14.71 -1.63 -0.82
CA PHE A 101 13.56 -0.84 -1.20
C PHE A 101 13.86 0.63 -0.96
N SER A 102 13.22 1.53 -1.70
CA SER A 102 13.49 2.98 -1.59
C SER A 102 12.19 3.76 -1.43
N ARG A 103 12.31 4.99 -0.94
CA ARG A 103 11.16 5.88 -0.84
C ARG A 103 10.63 6.28 -2.21
N GLN A 104 11.51 6.34 -3.22
CA GLN A 104 11.07 6.58 -4.59
C GLN A 104 10.15 5.45 -5.06
N GLU A 105 10.47 4.20 -4.70
CA GLU A 105 9.63 3.06 -5.03
C GLU A 105 8.27 3.13 -4.33
N VAL A 106 8.23 3.68 -3.10
CA VAL A 106 6.94 3.90 -2.42
C VAL A 106 6.09 4.89 -3.21
N LEU A 107 6.69 5.99 -3.63
CA LEU A 107 5.97 7.00 -4.42
C LEU A 107 5.50 6.43 -5.76
N ASP A 108 6.40 5.71 -6.45
CA ASP A 108 6.08 5.10 -7.74
C ASP A 108 4.95 4.08 -7.61
N GLY A 109 4.97 3.32 -6.51
CA GLY A 109 3.92 2.33 -6.24
C GLY A 109 2.56 2.98 -6.01
N LEU A 110 2.52 4.05 -5.23
CA LEU A 110 1.28 4.79 -5.01
C LEU A 110 0.76 5.39 -6.32
N ALA A 111 1.65 5.90 -7.17
CA ALA A 111 1.27 6.43 -8.47
C ALA A 111 0.70 5.33 -9.37
N ALA A 112 1.27 4.13 -9.32
CA ALA A 112 0.77 3.00 -10.09
C ALA A 112 -0.61 2.55 -9.61
N VAL A 113 -0.84 2.57 -8.30
CA VAL A 113 -2.16 2.26 -7.73
C VAL A 113 -3.20 3.27 -8.22
N LYS A 114 -2.82 4.55 -8.24
CA LYS A 114 -3.69 5.60 -8.75
C LYS A 114 -4.09 5.33 -10.21
N GLU A 115 -3.12 4.95 -11.05
CA GLU A 115 -3.39 4.63 -12.45
C GLU A 115 -4.33 3.44 -12.59
N LEU A 116 -4.09 2.38 -11.85
CA LEU A 116 -4.95 1.20 -11.87
C LEU A 116 -6.40 1.56 -11.51
N TYR A 117 -6.55 2.38 -10.49
CA TYR A 117 -7.87 2.80 -10.05
C TYR A 117 -8.57 3.65 -11.10
N GLN A 118 -7.85 4.57 -11.72
CA GLN A 118 -8.43 5.43 -12.76
C GLN A 118 -8.87 4.61 -13.98
N LYS A 119 -8.07 3.62 -14.37
CA LYS A 119 -8.42 2.72 -15.46
C LYS A 119 -9.64 1.87 -15.14
N ALA A 120 -9.74 1.39 -13.91
CA ALA A 120 -10.86 0.56 -13.48
C ALA A 120 -12.18 1.33 -13.50
N LYS A 121 -12.12 2.65 -13.34
CA LYS A 121 -13.31 3.50 -13.39
C LYS A 121 -13.80 3.78 -14.82
N GLU A 122 -12.95 3.62 -15.78
CA GLU A 122 -13.30 3.79 -17.19
C GLU A 122 -14.05 2.54 -17.69
#